data_73698e7a032702628a759b8b05db79bf
#
_entry.id   73698e7a032702628a759b8b05db79bf
#
_cell.length_a   1.000
_cell.length_b   1.000
_cell.length_c   1.000
_cell.angle_alpha   90.00
_cell.angle_beta   90.00
_cell.angle_gamma   90.00
#
_symmetry.space_group_name_H-M   'P 1'
#
loop_
_entity.id
_entity.type
_entity.pdbx_description
1 polymer ?
#
loop_
_entity_poly.entity_id
_entity_poly.type
_entity_poly.pdbx_seq_one_letter_code
_entity_poly.pdbx_strand_id
1 'polypeptide(L)'
;MDPSVTVIIPTYNWSSVLPYSIGSVLRQTFTDFEVLVVGDGCTDDSEAVVRRIGDPRIKWINLPINTGHQSEPNNEGLRQARGQFIAYLGHDDLWLPHHLSCLISALKQGADLAYGTILFLLAGPNGYHRWFWPTYERYQPGMSIAPTSVVHRRSVTDQVGGWRHYRELDTHPDTDLWRRAYTANYRFVFVPRLTAIKFPAAARHDVYKIRPCHEQAAWSERIQNEDGFEPAELIRTVLPMVAEYEAKPYKTLLHDFMQRTRKGLMQRIRHLISPPARPKGDSIEARREFKGLPRMP
;
A
#
# COMPACT_ATOMS: atom_id res chain seq x y z
N MET A 1 29.58 -1.68 -1.28
CA MET A 1 28.75 -1.59 -2.49
C MET A 1 27.39 -1.07 -2.07
N ASP A 2 26.75 -0.23 -2.90
CA ASP A 2 25.40 0.18 -2.64
C ASP A 2 24.42 -0.97 -2.84
N PRO A 3 23.33 -1.05 -2.06
CA PRO A 3 22.35 -2.11 -2.22
C PRO A 3 21.56 -1.94 -3.53
N SER A 4 21.06 -3.03 -4.10
CA SER A 4 20.20 -2.94 -5.30
C SER A 4 18.86 -2.29 -5.00
N VAL A 5 18.27 -2.52 -3.82
CA VAL A 5 16.93 -2.05 -3.45
C VAL A 5 17.00 -1.23 -2.16
N THR A 6 16.31 -0.09 -2.15
CA THR A 6 15.94 0.59 -0.90
C THR A 6 14.47 0.33 -0.60
N VAL A 7 14.19 -0.27 0.54
CA VAL A 7 12.83 -0.43 1.09
C VAL A 7 12.56 0.72 2.04
N ILE A 8 11.49 1.48 1.79
CA ILE A 8 11.06 2.61 2.62
C ILE A 8 9.82 2.19 3.40
N ILE A 9 9.88 2.32 4.73
CA ILE A 9 8.76 2.02 5.65
C ILE A 9 8.40 3.29 6.40
N PRO A 10 7.42 4.08 5.91
CA PRO A 10 6.91 5.23 6.64
C PRO A 10 6.11 4.75 7.85
N THR A 11 6.33 5.37 9.03
CA THR A 11 5.61 5.00 10.25
C THR A 11 5.24 6.21 11.09
N TYR A 12 4.18 6.10 11.88
CA TYR A 12 3.81 7.08 12.89
C TYR A 12 3.24 6.42 14.14
N ASN A 13 3.99 6.50 15.25
CA ASN A 13 3.53 6.12 16.59
C ASN A 13 2.76 4.77 16.63
N TRP A 14 3.31 3.72 16.04
CA TRP A 14 2.71 2.39 16.08
C TRP A 14 3.81 1.31 16.11
N SER A 15 4.62 1.38 17.17
CA SER A 15 5.82 0.54 17.34
C SER A 15 5.50 -0.96 17.32
N SER A 16 4.33 -1.37 17.82
CA SER A 16 3.95 -2.78 17.98
C SER A 16 3.80 -3.56 16.66
N VAL A 17 3.58 -2.90 15.52
CA VAL A 17 3.46 -3.56 14.21
C VAL A 17 4.81 -3.68 13.48
N LEU A 18 5.78 -2.82 13.80
CA LEU A 18 7.06 -2.74 13.10
C LEU A 18 7.84 -4.05 13.05
N PRO A 19 7.88 -4.89 14.11
CA PRO A 19 8.55 -6.18 14.04
C PRO A 19 8.01 -7.11 12.95
N TYR A 20 6.71 -7.01 12.64
CA TYR A 20 6.07 -7.86 11.62
C TYR A 20 6.33 -7.34 10.21
N SER A 21 6.15 -6.04 9.96
CA SER A 21 6.44 -5.45 8.64
C SER A 21 7.92 -5.57 8.29
N ILE A 22 8.82 -5.15 9.18
CA ILE A 22 10.27 -5.28 8.98
C ILE A 22 10.67 -6.76 8.85
N GLY A 23 10.14 -7.62 9.71
CA GLY A 23 10.37 -9.06 9.65
C GLY A 23 9.97 -9.66 8.29
N SER A 24 8.90 -9.16 7.66
CA SER A 24 8.50 -9.61 6.31
C SER A 24 9.51 -9.19 5.22
N VAL A 25 10.18 -8.05 5.39
CA VAL A 25 11.30 -7.62 4.52
C VAL A 25 12.53 -8.48 4.75
N LEU A 26 12.90 -8.74 5.99
CA LEU A 26 14.09 -9.53 6.31
C LEU A 26 13.99 -10.98 5.83
N ARG A 27 12.77 -11.49 5.66
CA ARG A 27 12.49 -12.84 5.11
C ARG A 27 12.36 -12.88 3.59
N GLN A 28 12.68 -11.80 2.87
CA GLN A 28 12.68 -11.82 1.41
C GLN A 28 13.73 -12.76 0.84
N THR A 29 13.37 -13.49 -0.22
CA THR A 29 14.31 -14.34 -0.97
C THR A 29 15.35 -13.54 -1.75
N PHE A 30 15.04 -12.28 -2.06
CA PHE A 30 16.01 -11.32 -2.59
C PHE A 30 16.66 -10.58 -1.42
N THR A 31 17.99 -10.67 -1.25
CA THR A 31 18.68 -10.24 -0.02
C THR A 31 19.50 -8.96 -0.15
N ASP A 32 19.72 -8.46 -1.37
CA ASP A 32 20.53 -7.26 -1.63
C ASP A 32 19.69 -5.98 -1.52
N PHE A 33 19.37 -5.60 -0.29
CA PHE A 33 18.57 -4.43 0.04
C PHE A 33 19.05 -3.71 1.30
N GLU A 34 18.66 -2.45 1.43
CA GLU A 34 18.61 -1.70 2.69
C GLU A 34 17.17 -1.37 3.06
N VAL A 35 16.93 -1.11 4.34
CA VAL A 35 15.61 -0.72 4.87
C VAL A 35 15.72 0.62 5.57
N LEU A 36 14.97 1.59 5.11
CA LEU A 36 14.83 2.90 5.75
C LEU A 36 13.47 2.96 6.44
N VAL A 37 13.46 2.85 7.77
CA VAL A 37 12.26 3.04 8.58
C VAL A 37 12.18 4.52 8.92
N VAL A 38 11.19 5.22 8.38
CA VAL A 38 11.08 6.67 8.50
C VAL A 38 9.87 7.05 9.35
N GLY A 39 10.15 7.49 10.57
CA GLY A 39 9.15 8.04 11.48
C GLY A 39 8.67 9.41 11.04
N ASP A 40 7.36 9.62 11.01
CA ASP A 40 6.70 10.90 10.76
C ASP A 40 6.54 11.69 12.07
N GLY A 41 7.65 12.07 12.71
CA GLY A 41 7.63 12.72 14.02
C GLY A 41 7.16 11.78 15.14
N CYS A 42 7.69 10.54 15.16
CA CYS A 42 7.36 9.55 16.18
C CYS A 42 7.85 10.01 17.57
N THR A 43 7.00 9.80 18.57
CA THR A 43 7.25 10.11 19.98
C THR A 43 7.09 8.89 20.89
N ASP A 44 6.71 7.74 20.32
CA ASP A 44 6.64 6.46 21.02
C ASP A 44 7.99 5.70 20.98
N ASP A 45 7.99 4.45 21.38
CA ASP A 45 9.19 3.60 21.40
C ASP A 45 9.57 2.97 20.04
N SER A 46 9.03 3.49 18.92
CA SER A 46 9.30 2.97 17.55
C SER A 46 10.81 2.86 17.25
N GLU A 47 11.60 3.90 17.60
CA GLU A 47 13.06 3.86 17.42
C GLU A 47 13.70 2.72 18.20
N ALA A 48 13.34 2.55 19.46
CA ALA A 48 13.89 1.50 20.31
C ALA A 48 13.53 0.11 19.78
N VAL A 49 12.31 -0.06 19.29
CA VAL A 49 11.86 -1.32 18.65
C VAL A 49 12.68 -1.62 17.41
N VAL A 50 12.85 -0.65 16.51
CA VAL A 50 13.65 -0.83 15.27
C VAL A 50 15.10 -1.16 15.59
N ARG A 51 15.73 -0.41 16.52
CA ARG A 51 17.13 -0.65 16.92
C ARG A 51 17.32 -2.04 17.54
N ARG A 52 16.34 -2.55 18.28
CA ARG A 52 16.38 -3.89 18.92
C ARG A 52 16.40 -5.03 17.89
N ILE A 53 15.93 -4.82 16.65
CA ILE A 53 16.01 -5.85 15.59
C ILE A 53 17.47 -6.19 15.25
N GLY A 54 18.39 -5.23 15.33
CA GLY A 54 19.83 -5.45 15.25
C GLY A 54 20.36 -5.82 13.86
N ASP A 55 19.58 -5.73 12.79
CA ASP A 55 20.06 -6.01 11.44
C ASP A 55 20.75 -4.77 10.84
N PRO A 56 22.02 -4.90 10.38
CA PRO A 56 22.81 -3.77 9.88
C PRO A 56 22.26 -3.12 8.60
N ARG A 57 21.36 -3.77 7.90
CA ARG A 57 20.69 -3.22 6.72
C ARG A 57 19.60 -2.21 7.06
N ILE A 58 19.17 -2.12 8.34
CA ILE A 58 18.08 -1.26 8.78
C ILE A 58 18.62 0.05 9.31
N LYS A 59 18.06 1.16 8.85
CA LYS A 59 18.31 2.50 9.36
C LYS A 59 17.01 3.12 9.86
N TRP A 60 17.03 3.66 11.06
CA TRP A 60 15.95 4.51 11.61
C TRP A 60 16.21 5.98 11.28
N ILE A 61 15.19 6.67 10.83
CA ILE A 61 15.16 8.11 10.58
C ILE A 61 13.86 8.62 11.20
N ASN A 62 13.89 9.75 11.91
CA ASN A 62 12.68 10.37 12.43
C ASN A 62 12.58 11.81 11.98
N LEU A 63 11.47 12.20 11.39
CA LEU A 63 11.21 13.59 11.06
C LEU A 63 11.01 14.40 12.33
N PRO A 64 11.34 15.71 12.34
CA PRO A 64 11.23 16.52 13.55
C PRO A 64 9.78 16.75 14.00
N ILE A 65 8.82 16.68 13.08
CA ILE A 65 7.39 16.89 13.32
C ILE A 65 6.55 15.91 12.52
N ASN A 66 5.33 15.64 13.01
CA ASN A 66 4.34 14.88 12.25
C ASN A 66 3.80 15.72 11.09
N THR A 67 3.89 15.19 9.88
CA THR A 67 3.42 15.85 8.64
C THR A 67 2.01 15.40 8.24
N GLY A 68 1.49 14.40 8.93
CA GLY A 68 0.11 13.95 8.81
C GLY A 68 -0.15 12.92 7.72
N HIS A 69 0.81 12.58 6.89
CA HIS A 69 0.67 11.62 5.81
C HIS A 69 2.01 11.00 5.43
N GLN A 70 1.95 9.82 4.79
CA GLN A 70 3.15 9.08 4.35
C GLN A 70 4.02 9.80 3.30
N SER A 71 3.57 10.92 2.73
CA SER A 71 4.29 11.61 1.64
C SER A 71 5.67 12.08 2.07
N GLU A 72 5.77 12.82 3.19
CA GLU A 72 7.06 13.35 3.63
C GLU A 72 8.02 12.27 4.16
N PRO A 73 7.61 11.30 5.00
CA PRO A 73 8.52 10.21 5.35
C PRO A 73 8.95 9.37 4.14
N ASN A 74 8.09 9.18 3.12
CA ASN A 74 8.52 8.55 1.88
C ASN A 74 9.54 9.41 1.11
N ASN A 75 9.34 10.72 1.04
CA ASN A 75 10.29 11.65 0.41
C ASN A 75 11.64 11.66 1.15
N GLU A 76 11.63 11.64 2.48
CA GLU A 76 12.87 11.52 3.24
C GLU A 76 13.58 10.21 2.95
N GLY A 77 12.83 9.11 2.89
CA GLY A 77 13.36 7.82 2.45
C GLY A 77 13.99 7.89 1.06
N LEU A 78 13.32 8.54 0.08
CA LEU A 78 13.86 8.75 -1.27
C LEU A 78 15.17 9.57 -1.28
N ARG A 79 15.25 10.62 -0.47
CA ARG A 79 16.49 11.45 -0.34
C ARG A 79 17.68 10.65 0.16
N GLN A 80 17.45 9.68 1.06
CA GLN A 80 18.51 8.86 1.66
C GLN A 80 18.71 7.51 0.96
N ALA A 81 17.88 7.17 -0.02
CA ALA A 81 17.95 5.92 -0.75
C ALA A 81 19.24 5.80 -1.55
N ARG A 82 19.91 4.65 -1.44
CA ARG A 82 21.09 4.29 -2.21
C ARG A 82 20.80 3.26 -3.31
N GLY A 83 19.68 2.54 -3.18
CA GLY A 83 19.30 1.49 -4.12
C GLY A 83 18.93 2.02 -5.49
N GLN A 84 19.22 1.22 -6.52
CA GLN A 84 18.76 1.46 -7.88
C GLN A 84 17.23 1.34 -7.99
N PHE A 85 16.64 0.49 -7.18
CA PHE A 85 15.20 0.25 -7.11
C PHE A 85 14.64 0.72 -5.77
N ILE A 86 13.43 1.24 -5.80
CA ILE A 86 12.69 1.71 -4.63
C ILE A 86 11.46 0.84 -4.42
N ALA A 87 11.23 0.43 -3.19
CA ALA A 87 10.05 -0.29 -2.74
C ALA A 87 9.46 0.39 -1.51
N TYR A 88 8.13 0.39 -1.37
CA TYR A 88 7.45 0.96 -0.21
C TYR A 88 6.65 -0.11 0.51
N LEU A 89 6.75 -0.13 1.84
CA LEU A 89 5.94 -1.02 2.67
C LEU A 89 5.23 -0.20 3.76
N GLY A 90 3.90 -0.27 3.83
CA GLY A 90 3.17 0.27 4.95
C GLY A 90 3.61 -0.38 6.26
N HIS A 91 3.75 0.39 7.33
CA HIS A 91 4.20 -0.16 8.62
C HIS A 91 3.29 -1.26 9.18
N ASP A 92 2.03 -1.28 8.76
CA ASP A 92 1.00 -2.23 9.14
C ASP A 92 0.75 -3.33 8.10
N ASP A 93 1.50 -3.34 6.97
CA ASP A 93 1.37 -4.30 5.88
C ASP A 93 2.44 -5.41 5.97
N LEU A 94 2.25 -6.51 5.24
CA LEU A 94 3.19 -7.64 5.16
C LEU A 94 3.50 -8.02 3.72
N TRP A 95 4.75 -8.37 3.46
CA TRP A 95 5.15 -8.98 2.19
C TRP A 95 5.26 -10.49 2.29
N LEU A 96 4.94 -11.18 1.19
CA LEU A 96 5.28 -12.58 1.00
C LEU A 96 6.77 -12.70 0.65
N PRO A 97 7.43 -13.86 0.93
CA PRO A 97 8.88 -14.00 0.77
C PRO A 97 9.43 -13.71 -0.63
N HIS A 98 8.62 -13.82 -1.66
CA HIS A 98 9.00 -13.61 -3.06
C HIS A 98 8.64 -12.23 -3.63
N HIS A 99 8.16 -11.28 -2.82
CA HIS A 99 7.74 -9.96 -3.29
C HIS A 99 8.84 -9.24 -4.07
N LEU A 100 10.01 -9.03 -3.46
CA LEU A 100 11.11 -8.34 -4.12
C LEU A 100 11.63 -9.13 -5.33
N SER A 101 11.83 -10.44 -5.21
CA SER A 101 12.38 -11.24 -6.31
C SER A 101 11.49 -11.23 -7.56
N CYS A 102 10.16 -11.32 -7.39
CA CYS A 102 9.21 -11.26 -8.51
C CYS A 102 9.21 -9.90 -9.20
N LEU A 103 9.13 -8.81 -8.43
CA LEU A 103 9.00 -7.47 -9.00
C LEU A 103 10.32 -6.97 -9.59
N ILE A 104 11.46 -7.27 -8.94
CA ILE A 104 12.78 -6.96 -9.49
C ILE A 104 13.05 -7.72 -10.80
N SER A 105 12.58 -8.97 -10.92
CA SER A 105 12.68 -9.72 -12.18
C SER A 105 11.99 -8.97 -13.33
N ALA A 106 10.80 -8.43 -13.13
CA ALA A 106 10.10 -7.64 -14.14
C ALA A 106 10.86 -6.34 -14.49
N LEU A 107 11.45 -5.66 -13.49
CA LEU A 107 12.29 -4.48 -13.73
C LEU A 107 13.54 -4.80 -14.54
N LYS A 108 14.20 -5.93 -14.26
CA LYS A 108 15.36 -6.40 -15.04
C LYS A 108 14.98 -6.75 -16.49
N GLN A 109 13.73 -7.12 -16.74
CA GLN A 109 13.17 -7.38 -18.08
C GLN A 109 12.66 -6.12 -18.79
N GLY A 110 13.01 -4.93 -18.29
CA GLY A 110 12.76 -3.65 -18.95
C GLY A 110 11.51 -2.91 -18.46
N ALA A 111 10.85 -3.32 -17.38
CA ALA A 111 9.88 -2.47 -16.72
C ALA A 111 10.57 -1.32 -15.97
N ASP A 112 9.86 -0.20 -15.81
CA ASP A 112 10.29 0.92 -14.97
C ASP A 112 9.59 0.87 -13.61
N LEU A 113 8.36 0.37 -13.61
CA LEU A 113 7.56 0.13 -12.41
C LEU A 113 6.87 -1.25 -12.55
N ALA A 114 7.05 -2.10 -11.55
CA ALA A 114 6.38 -3.39 -11.43
C ALA A 114 5.45 -3.40 -10.21
N TYR A 115 4.29 -4.04 -10.34
CA TYR A 115 3.34 -4.15 -9.23
C TYR A 115 2.70 -5.53 -9.21
N GLY A 116 2.52 -6.07 -8.01
CA GLY A 116 1.94 -7.39 -7.78
C GLY A 116 0.49 -7.33 -7.30
N THR A 117 -0.14 -8.49 -7.23
CA THR A 117 -1.43 -8.65 -6.57
C THR A 117 -1.27 -8.49 -5.06
N ILE A 118 -2.23 -7.84 -4.44
CA ILE A 118 -2.29 -7.59 -3.00
C ILE A 118 -3.61 -8.10 -2.44
N LEU A 119 -3.54 -8.76 -1.29
CA LEU A 119 -4.72 -9.16 -0.54
C LEU A 119 -5.07 -8.08 0.48
N PHE A 120 -6.23 -7.47 0.34
CA PHE A 120 -6.79 -6.54 1.30
C PHE A 120 -7.58 -7.30 2.37
N LEU A 121 -7.29 -7.02 3.63
CA LEU A 121 -8.04 -7.52 4.78
C LEU A 121 -8.89 -6.40 5.33
N LEU A 122 -10.14 -6.33 4.89
CA LEU A 122 -11.10 -5.33 5.36
C LEU A 122 -11.77 -5.84 6.64
N ALA A 123 -11.68 -5.07 7.71
CA ALA A 123 -12.42 -5.36 8.94
C ALA A 123 -13.93 -5.26 8.70
N GLY A 124 -14.70 -6.22 9.19
CA GLY A 124 -16.15 -6.25 9.05
C GLY A 124 -16.82 -6.98 10.22
N PRO A 125 -18.15 -6.85 10.39
CA PRO A 125 -18.88 -7.43 11.53
C PRO A 125 -18.83 -8.96 11.56
N ASN A 126 -18.58 -9.61 10.43
CA ASN A 126 -18.51 -11.08 10.30
C ASN A 126 -17.08 -11.58 10.03
N GLY A 127 -16.06 -10.80 10.41
CA GLY A 127 -14.66 -11.10 10.11
C GLY A 127 -14.13 -10.30 8.93
N TYR A 128 -13.00 -10.76 8.37
CA TYR A 128 -12.35 -10.02 7.28
C TYR A 128 -12.99 -10.32 5.95
N HIS A 129 -13.36 -9.24 5.21
CA HIS A 129 -13.54 -9.35 3.78
C HIS A 129 -12.18 -9.37 3.11
N ARG A 130 -11.92 -10.41 2.34
CA ARG A 130 -10.70 -10.57 1.56
C ARG A 130 -10.97 -10.08 0.14
N TRP A 131 -10.08 -9.26 -0.37
CA TRP A 131 -10.22 -8.73 -1.72
C TRP A 131 -8.86 -8.60 -2.39
N PHE A 132 -8.75 -9.07 -3.66
CA PHE A 132 -7.54 -8.92 -4.45
C PHE A 132 -7.53 -7.63 -5.25
N TRP A 133 -6.37 -6.97 -5.23
CA TRP A 133 -6.14 -5.77 -6.00
C TRP A 133 -4.67 -5.70 -6.46
N PRO A 134 -4.35 -5.20 -7.65
CA PRO A 134 -5.26 -4.89 -8.75
C PRO A 134 -5.70 -6.16 -9.49
N THR A 135 -6.86 -6.09 -10.14
CA THR A 135 -7.38 -7.13 -11.04
C THR A 135 -7.12 -6.81 -12.51
N TYR A 136 -6.34 -5.76 -12.78
CA TYR A 136 -6.13 -5.26 -14.13
C TYR A 136 -4.71 -5.49 -14.60
N GLU A 137 -4.55 -6.14 -15.75
CA GLU A 137 -3.26 -6.45 -16.38
C GLU A 137 -2.52 -5.19 -16.88
N ARG A 138 -3.23 -4.10 -17.11
CA ARG A 138 -2.66 -2.85 -17.59
C ARG A 138 -3.07 -1.68 -16.72
N TYR A 139 -2.08 -0.90 -16.33
CA TYR A 139 -2.32 0.35 -15.62
C TYR A 139 -3.03 1.36 -16.54
N GLN A 140 -3.98 2.08 -15.99
CA GLN A 140 -4.64 3.23 -16.61
C GLN A 140 -4.55 4.44 -15.69
N PRO A 141 -4.41 5.67 -16.23
CA PRO A 141 -4.37 6.88 -15.43
C PRO A 141 -5.58 6.99 -14.49
N GLY A 142 -5.30 7.26 -13.23
CA GLY A 142 -6.33 7.33 -12.18
C GLY A 142 -6.63 6.02 -11.45
N MET A 143 -6.03 4.90 -11.88
CA MET A 143 -6.05 3.67 -11.07
C MET A 143 -5.20 3.87 -9.81
N SER A 144 -5.74 3.47 -8.67
CA SER A 144 -4.98 3.39 -7.43
C SER A 144 -4.23 2.07 -7.39
N ILE A 145 -2.92 2.12 -7.21
CA ILE A 145 -2.08 0.95 -6.88
C ILE A 145 -1.48 1.22 -5.52
N ALA A 146 -1.71 0.33 -4.57
CA ALA A 146 -1.16 0.49 -3.23
C ALA A 146 0.38 0.45 -3.28
N PRO A 147 1.09 1.41 -2.70
CA PRO A 147 2.56 1.45 -2.72
C PRO A 147 3.20 0.16 -2.22
N THR A 148 2.60 -0.48 -1.23
CA THR A 148 3.02 -1.77 -0.68
C THR A 148 3.17 -2.88 -1.75
N SER A 149 2.50 -2.77 -2.90
CA SER A 149 2.61 -3.75 -4.00
C SER A 149 3.57 -3.33 -5.12
N VAL A 150 4.28 -2.21 -4.97
CA VAL A 150 5.06 -1.58 -6.05
C VAL A 150 6.55 -1.63 -5.76
N VAL A 151 7.33 -1.94 -6.80
CA VAL A 151 8.77 -1.63 -6.88
C VAL A 151 9.03 -0.88 -8.19
N HIS A 152 9.82 0.18 -8.15
CA HIS A 152 10.14 0.98 -9.33
C HIS A 152 11.63 1.34 -9.39
N ARG A 153 12.12 1.74 -10.57
CA ARG A 153 13.46 2.32 -10.72
C ARG A 153 13.51 3.67 -9.99
N ARG A 154 14.60 3.96 -9.29
CA ARG A 154 14.77 5.27 -8.63
C ARG A 154 14.62 6.43 -9.61
N SER A 155 15.10 6.26 -10.85
CA SER A 155 14.96 7.26 -11.92
C SER A 155 13.51 7.71 -12.17
N VAL A 156 12.51 6.90 -11.83
CA VAL A 156 11.09 7.29 -11.94
C VAL A 156 10.81 8.49 -11.04
N THR A 157 11.11 8.37 -9.74
CA THR A 157 10.89 9.47 -8.79
C THR A 157 11.87 10.61 -8.96
N ASP A 158 13.11 10.35 -9.41
CA ASP A 158 14.08 11.39 -9.74
C ASP A 158 13.57 12.31 -10.87
N GLN A 159 12.89 11.74 -11.88
CA GLN A 159 12.38 12.50 -13.03
C GLN A 159 11.03 13.16 -12.78
N VAL A 160 10.05 12.43 -12.18
CA VAL A 160 8.69 12.97 -12.02
C VAL A 160 8.52 13.76 -10.72
N GLY A 161 9.54 13.79 -9.87
CA GLY A 161 9.49 14.28 -8.50
C GLY A 161 8.89 13.25 -7.53
N GLY A 162 9.13 13.43 -6.25
CA GLY A 162 8.66 12.54 -5.19
C GLY A 162 7.14 12.61 -4.96
N TRP A 163 6.76 12.29 -3.75
CA TRP A 163 5.39 12.32 -3.28
C TRP A 163 4.95 13.77 -3.02
N ARG A 164 3.80 14.18 -3.59
CA ARG A 164 3.18 15.47 -3.27
C ARG A 164 2.38 15.39 -1.99
N HIS A 165 2.31 16.50 -1.28
CA HIS A 165 1.50 16.56 -0.07
C HIS A 165 0.00 16.44 -0.42
N TYR A 166 -0.77 15.68 0.38
CA TYR A 166 -2.19 15.39 0.09
C TYR A 166 -3.08 16.65 0.01
N ARG A 167 -2.70 17.74 0.70
CA ARG A 167 -3.43 19.02 0.65
C ARG A 167 -3.29 19.77 -0.68
N GLU A 168 -2.32 19.39 -1.48
CA GLU A 168 -2.11 19.97 -2.83
C GLU A 168 -2.90 19.20 -3.90
N LEU A 169 -3.51 18.09 -3.54
CA LEU A 169 -4.08 17.12 -4.47
C LEU A 169 -5.60 16.99 -4.33
N ASP A 170 -6.24 16.68 -5.43
CA ASP A 170 -7.63 16.24 -5.55
C ASP A 170 -7.79 14.70 -5.50
N THR A 171 -6.67 13.98 -5.44
CA THR A 171 -6.59 12.53 -5.42
C THR A 171 -5.63 12.03 -4.33
N HIS A 172 -5.48 10.71 -4.17
CA HIS A 172 -4.49 10.17 -3.26
C HIS A 172 -3.05 10.41 -3.77
N PRO A 173 -2.07 10.68 -2.89
CA PRO A 173 -0.69 10.92 -3.27
C PRO A 173 -0.03 9.78 -4.07
N ASP A 174 -0.37 8.54 -3.79
CA ASP A 174 0.06 7.38 -4.58
C ASP A 174 -0.51 7.41 -6.01
N THR A 175 -1.81 7.68 -6.14
CA THR A 175 -2.47 7.81 -7.44
C THR A 175 -1.88 8.96 -8.26
N ASP A 176 -1.55 10.09 -7.62
CA ASP A 176 -0.87 11.21 -8.27
C ASP A 176 0.53 10.82 -8.76
N LEU A 177 1.32 10.17 -7.91
CA LEU A 177 2.68 9.75 -8.25
C LEU A 177 2.68 8.79 -9.46
N TRP A 178 1.82 7.76 -9.42
CA TRP A 178 1.74 6.81 -10.52
C TRP A 178 1.19 7.44 -11.80
N ARG A 179 0.24 8.35 -11.71
CA ARG A 179 -0.26 9.13 -12.86
C ARG A 179 0.85 9.94 -13.52
N ARG A 180 1.69 10.64 -12.74
CA ARG A 180 2.83 11.40 -13.26
C ARG A 180 3.85 10.50 -13.93
N ALA A 181 4.18 9.37 -13.32
CA ALA A 181 5.09 8.39 -13.92
C ALA A 181 4.54 7.83 -15.24
N TYR A 182 3.25 7.49 -15.29
CA TYR A 182 2.62 7.01 -16.53
C TYR A 182 2.60 8.08 -17.63
N THR A 183 2.30 9.32 -17.28
CA THR A 183 2.29 10.45 -18.22
C THR A 183 3.70 10.75 -18.75
N ALA A 184 4.73 10.45 -17.97
CA ALA A 184 6.13 10.53 -18.42
C ALA A 184 6.58 9.31 -19.25
N ASN A 185 5.65 8.47 -19.70
CA ASN A 185 5.85 7.28 -20.54
C ASN A 185 6.69 6.16 -19.88
N TYR A 186 6.75 6.09 -18.56
CA TYR A 186 7.35 4.94 -17.90
C TYR A 186 6.52 3.67 -18.12
N ARG A 187 7.22 2.54 -18.28
CA ARG A 187 6.63 1.23 -18.54
C ARG A 187 6.20 0.56 -17.25
N PHE A 188 4.88 0.39 -17.08
CA PHE A 188 4.26 -0.34 -15.98
C PHE A 188 4.05 -1.79 -16.34
N VAL A 189 4.40 -2.72 -15.46
CA VAL A 189 4.20 -4.15 -15.64
C VAL A 189 3.48 -4.74 -14.43
N PHE A 190 2.37 -5.41 -14.68
CA PHE A 190 1.67 -6.19 -13.69
C PHE A 190 2.30 -7.59 -13.58
N VAL A 191 2.59 -8.02 -12.36
CA VAL A 191 3.07 -9.36 -12.03
C VAL A 191 1.91 -10.11 -11.36
N PRO A 192 1.31 -11.12 -12.02
CA PRO A 192 0.09 -11.80 -11.55
C PRO A 192 0.39 -12.81 -10.42
N ARG A 193 1.02 -12.33 -9.35
CA ARG A 193 1.37 -13.09 -8.14
C ARG A 193 0.87 -12.33 -6.91
N LEU A 194 0.33 -13.05 -5.94
CA LEU A 194 0.06 -12.48 -4.63
C LEU A 194 1.39 -12.21 -3.92
N THR A 195 1.73 -10.95 -3.72
CA THR A 195 3.03 -10.56 -3.17
C THR A 195 2.96 -9.81 -1.85
N ALA A 196 1.78 -9.29 -1.48
CA ALA A 196 1.61 -8.48 -0.28
C ALA A 196 0.23 -8.67 0.34
N ILE A 197 0.14 -8.43 1.65
CA ILE A 197 -1.08 -8.37 2.42
C ILE A 197 -1.20 -6.98 3.03
N LYS A 198 -2.36 -6.37 2.81
CA LYS A 198 -2.64 -5.03 3.32
C LYS A 198 -3.72 -5.04 4.39
N PHE A 199 -3.44 -4.32 5.48
CA PHE A 199 -4.34 -4.09 6.59
C PHE A 199 -4.80 -2.62 6.58
N PRO A 200 -5.79 -2.23 5.75
CA PRO A 200 -6.11 -0.83 5.55
C PRO A 200 -6.53 -0.15 6.86
N ALA A 201 -5.69 0.70 7.40
CA ALA A 201 -6.01 1.49 8.60
C ALA A 201 -7.32 2.31 8.41
N ALA A 202 -7.61 2.73 7.17
CA ALA A 202 -8.84 3.43 6.83
C ALA A 202 -10.12 2.56 6.97
N ALA A 203 -10.02 1.26 7.12
CA ALA A 203 -11.13 0.35 7.40
C ALA A 203 -11.27 0.02 8.90
N ARG A 204 -10.43 0.59 9.77
CA ARG A 204 -10.38 0.33 11.21
C ARG A 204 -10.56 1.60 12.01
N HIS A 205 -11.71 1.70 12.69
CA HIS A 205 -12.01 2.86 13.53
C HIS A 205 -11.00 2.96 14.69
N ASP A 206 -10.55 4.17 14.99
CA ASP A 206 -9.64 4.48 16.10
C ASP A 206 -8.35 3.64 16.16
N VAL A 207 -7.94 3.04 15.04
CA VAL A 207 -6.81 2.12 15.01
C VAL A 207 -5.50 2.73 15.53
N TYR A 208 -5.29 4.04 15.33
CA TYR A 208 -4.12 4.76 15.87
C TYR A 208 -4.23 5.12 17.36
N LYS A 209 -5.40 4.98 17.98
CA LYS A 209 -5.56 5.05 19.43
C LYS A 209 -5.31 3.69 20.06
N ILE A 210 -5.86 2.62 19.47
CA ILE A 210 -5.81 1.24 19.99
C ILE A 210 -4.45 0.60 19.69
N ARG A 211 -3.89 0.84 18.48
CA ARG A 211 -2.60 0.32 17.97
C ARG A 211 -2.46 -1.21 18.10
N PRO A 212 -3.42 -2.00 17.60
CA PRO A 212 -3.39 -3.45 17.68
C PRO A 212 -2.32 -4.01 16.74
N CYS A 213 -1.75 -5.17 17.08
CA CYS A 213 -0.80 -5.88 16.22
C CYS A 213 -1.15 -7.38 16.05
N HIS A 214 -2.24 -7.84 16.66
CA HIS A 214 -2.62 -9.25 16.66
C HIS A 214 -2.91 -9.79 15.24
N GLU A 215 -3.46 -8.96 14.36
CA GLU A 215 -3.71 -9.34 12.96
C GLU A 215 -2.39 -9.58 12.23
N GLN A 216 -1.46 -8.63 12.33
CA GLN A 216 -0.13 -8.75 11.71
C GLN A 216 0.65 -9.94 12.27
N ALA A 217 0.54 -10.20 13.57
CA ALA A 217 1.14 -11.36 14.20
C ALA A 217 0.60 -12.66 13.60
N ALA A 218 -0.73 -12.85 13.60
CA ALA A 218 -1.37 -14.05 13.08
C ALA A 218 -1.09 -14.30 11.60
N TRP A 219 -1.14 -13.25 10.77
CA TRP A 219 -0.84 -13.38 9.34
C TRP A 219 0.65 -13.59 9.07
N SER A 220 1.54 -12.97 9.85
CA SER A 220 2.98 -13.22 9.76
C SER A 220 3.31 -14.68 10.10
N GLU A 221 2.70 -15.25 11.12
CA GLU A 221 2.84 -16.65 11.50
C GLU A 221 2.34 -17.58 10.37
N ARG A 222 1.17 -17.30 9.81
CA ARG A 222 0.62 -18.08 8.70
C ARG A 222 1.51 -18.07 7.46
N ILE A 223 2.03 -16.89 7.06
CA ILE A 223 2.95 -16.76 5.93
C ILE A 223 4.20 -17.61 6.13
N GLN A 224 4.68 -17.76 7.36
CA GLN A 224 5.90 -18.50 7.67
C GLN A 224 5.70 -20.00 7.76
N ASN A 225 4.54 -20.45 8.26
CA ASN A 225 4.33 -21.84 8.68
C ASN A 225 3.33 -22.60 7.79
N GLU A 226 2.53 -21.92 6.97
CA GLU A 226 1.52 -22.57 6.12
C GLU A 226 2.13 -22.89 4.75
N ASP A 227 2.39 -24.17 4.50
CA ASP A 227 2.85 -24.63 3.19
C ASP A 227 1.84 -24.28 2.10
N GLY A 228 2.32 -23.74 0.98
CA GLY A 228 1.45 -23.34 -0.12
C GLY A 228 0.52 -22.17 0.22
N PHE A 229 0.92 -21.29 1.12
CA PHE A 229 0.13 -20.12 1.60
C PHE A 229 -0.52 -19.33 0.44
N GLU A 230 0.27 -18.97 -0.58
CA GLU A 230 -0.25 -18.18 -1.73
C GLU A 230 -1.40 -18.89 -2.47
N PRO A 231 -1.26 -20.12 -2.99
CA PRO A 231 -2.37 -20.80 -3.66
C PRO A 231 -3.55 -21.07 -2.72
N ALA A 232 -3.31 -21.37 -1.45
CA ALA A 232 -4.37 -21.56 -0.47
C ALA A 232 -5.20 -20.28 -0.26
N GLU A 233 -4.56 -19.11 -0.13
CA GLU A 233 -5.28 -17.84 0.01
C GLU A 233 -6.01 -17.43 -1.27
N LEU A 234 -5.43 -17.71 -2.45
CA LEU A 234 -6.12 -17.52 -3.73
C LEU A 234 -7.42 -18.35 -3.77
N ILE A 235 -7.36 -19.63 -3.44
CA ILE A 235 -8.52 -20.51 -3.40
C ILE A 235 -9.55 -20.01 -2.37
N ARG A 236 -9.13 -19.73 -1.13
CA ARG A 236 -10.01 -19.22 -0.07
C ARG A 236 -10.73 -17.91 -0.42
N THR A 237 -10.17 -17.12 -1.31
CA THR A 237 -10.74 -15.82 -1.71
C THR A 237 -11.56 -15.91 -2.98
N VAL A 238 -11.08 -16.66 -3.98
CA VAL A 238 -11.74 -16.75 -5.30
C VAL A 238 -12.96 -17.65 -5.27
N LEU A 239 -12.89 -18.80 -4.58
CA LEU A 239 -14.02 -19.73 -4.53
C LEU A 239 -15.33 -19.12 -3.99
N PRO A 240 -15.34 -18.39 -2.86
CA PRO A 240 -16.55 -17.71 -2.39
C PRO A 240 -17.08 -16.67 -3.40
N MET A 241 -16.19 -15.95 -4.08
CA MET A 241 -16.59 -14.96 -5.10
C MET A 241 -17.25 -15.65 -6.32
N VAL A 242 -16.71 -16.79 -6.77
CA VAL A 242 -17.28 -17.57 -7.86
C VAL A 242 -18.63 -18.15 -7.44
N ALA A 243 -18.72 -18.75 -6.26
CA ALA A 243 -19.98 -19.29 -5.74
C ALA A 243 -21.05 -18.20 -5.57
N GLU A 244 -20.69 -17.02 -5.09
CA GLU A 244 -21.60 -15.88 -5.01
C GLU A 244 -22.03 -15.39 -6.41
N TYR A 245 -21.13 -15.41 -7.39
CA TYR A 245 -21.45 -15.04 -8.76
C TYR A 245 -22.38 -16.04 -9.42
N GLU A 246 -22.16 -17.34 -9.25
CA GLU A 246 -23.02 -18.42 -9.77
C GLU A 246 -24.39 -18.47 -9.08
N ALA A 247 -24.43 -18.16 -7.79
CA ALA A 247 -25.69 -18.12 -7.01
C ALA A 247 -26.57 -16.91 -7.33
N LYS A 248 -26.04 -15.88 -8.02
CA LYS A 248 -26.82 -14.68 -8.39
C LYS A 248 -27.75 -15.01 -9.57
N PRO A 249 -29.08 -15.03 -9.38
CA PRO A 249 -29.99 -15.25 -10.51
C PRO A 249 -29.86 -14.11 -11.52
N TYR A 250 -30.11 -14.40 -12.78
CA TYR A 250 -30.00 -13.50 -13.94
C TYR A 250 -30.61 -12.08 -13.70
N LYS A 251 -31.65 -12.02 -12.87
CA LYS A 251 -32.31 -10.75 -12.45
C LYS A 251 -31.35 -9.84 -11.65
N THR A 252 -30.41 -10.41 -10.91
CA THR A 252 -29.45 -9.62 -10.10
C THR A 252 -28.35 -9.03 -10.99
N LEU A 253 -27.93 -9.76 -12.05
CA LEU A 253 -27.01 -9.23 -13.04
C LEU A 253 -27.60 -8.03 -13.80
N LEU A 254 -28.90 -8.11 -14.15
CA LEU A 254 -29.60 -6.98 -14.76
C LEU A 254 -29.76 -5.80 -13.78
N HIS A 255 -30.04 -6.08 -12.51
CA HIS A 255 -30.11 -5.07 -11.46
C HIS A 255 -28.76 -4.40 -11.24
N ASP A 256 -27.68 -5.16 -11.14
CA ASP A 256 -26.30 -4.63 -10.97
C ASP A 256 -25.86 -3.83 -12.21
N PHE A 257 -26.23 -4.26 -13.41
CA PHE A 257 -26.01 -3.51 -14.64
C PHE A 257 -26.81 -2.19 -14.63
N MET A 258 -28.08 -2.23 -14.25
CA MET A 258 -28.91 -1.02 -14.12
C MET A 258 -28.40 -0.09 -13.01
N GLN A 259 -27.93 -0.61 -11.89
CA GLN A 259 -27.31 0.20 -10.82
C GLN A 259 -26.00 0.85 -11.26
N ARG A 260 -25.17 0.14 -12.04
CA ARG A 260 -23.93 0.69 -12.61
C ARG A 260 -24.23 1.79 -13.64
N THR A 261 -25.22 1.58 -14.53
CA THR A 261 -25.64 2.59 -15.51
C THR A 261 -26.30 3.78 -14.83
N ARG A 262 -27.13 3.56 -13.80
CA ARG A 262 -27.72 4.63 -12.97
C ARG A 262 -26.67 5.41 -12.19
N LYS A 263 -25.66 4.73 -11.59
CA LYS A 263 -24.52 5.40 -10.94
C LYS A 263 -23.72 6.23 -11.95
N GLY A 264 -23.44 5.70 -13.13
CA GLY A 264 -22.75 6.42 -14.20
C GLY A 264 -23.55 7.64 -14.70
N LEU A 265 -24.86 7.49 -14.87
CA LEU A 265 -25.75 8.58 -15.25
C LEU A 265 -25.86 9.62 -14.12
N MET A 266 -26.05 9.20 -12.88
CA MET A 266 -26.08 10.09 -11.70
C MET A 266 -24.75 10.79 -11.46
N GLN A 267 -23.64 10.15 -11.79
CA GLN A 267 -22.31 10.76 -11.73
C GLN A 267 -22.15 11.84 -12.80
N ARG A 268 -22.67 11.62 -14.03
CA ARG A 268 -22.74 12.63 -15.09
C ARG A 268 -23.68 13.78 -14.73
N ILE A 269 -24.84 13.50 -14.14
CA ILE A 269 -25.77 14.52 -13.66
C ILE A 269 -25.16 15.29 -12.48
N ARG A 270 -24.46 14.64 -11.55
CA ARG A 270 -23.71 15.31 -10.48
C ARG A 270 -22.61 16.23 -11.01
N HIS A 271 -21.97 15.91 -12.14
CA HIS A 271 -21.02 16.81 -12.79
C HIS A 271 -21.70 18.06 -13.41
N LEU A 272 -22.98 17.94 -13.79
CA LEU A 272 -23.75 19.07 -14.31
C LEU A 272 -24.37 19.95 -13.21
N ILE A 273 -24.58 19.39 -12.00
CA ILE A 273 -25.10 20.06 -10.81
C ILE A 273 -24.00 20.01 -9.73
N SER A 274 -22.80 20.47 -10.05
CA SER A 274 -21.66 20.37 -9.13
C SER A 274 -21.93 21.18 -7.86
N PRO A 275 -21.99 20.54 -6.67
CA PRO A 275 -21.74 21.27 -5.44
C PRO A 275 -20.32 21.85 -5.50
N PRO A 276 -20.02 22.94 -4.79
CA PRO A 276 -18.68 23.51 -4.78
C PRO A 276 -17.65 22.42 -4.49
N ALA A 277 -16.55 22.43 -5.25
CA ALA A 277 -15.48 21.43 -5.10
C ALA A 277 -15.08 21.36 -3.62
N ARG A 278 -15.06 20.14 -3.05
CA ARG A 278 -14.57 19.97 -1.68
C ARG A 278 -13.12 20.45 -1.63
N PRO A 279 -12.71 21.10 -0.53
CA PRO A 279 -11.33 21.51 -0.35
C PRO A 279 -10.39 20.32 -0.59
N LYS A 280 -9.24 20.58 -1.21
CA LYS A 280 -8.21 19.55 -1.42
C LYS A 280 -7.79 18.97 -0.06
N GLY A 281 -7.63 17.66 0.00
CA GLY A 281 -7.25 16.97 1.23
C GLY A 281 -8.40 16.58 2.19
N ASP A 282 -9.60 17.12 2.05
CA ASP A 282 -10.74 16.86 2.96
C ASP A 282 -11.04 15.37 3.14
N SER A 283 -10.95 14.58 2.08
CA SER A 283 -11.17 13.13 2.14
C SER A 283 -10.12 12.40 2.97
N ILE A 284 -8.90 12.89 2.98
CA ILE A 284 -7.80 12.32 3.78
C ILE A 284 -7.93 12.76 5.23
N GLU A 285 -8.29 14.02 5.50
CA GLU A 285 -8.54 14.50 6.86
C GLU A 285 -9.69 13.73 7.54
N ALA A 286 -10.82 13.49 6.84
CA ALA A 286 -11.91 12.67 7.36
C ALA A 286 -11.47 11.23 7.68
N ARG A 287 -10.60 10.64 6.85
CA ARG A 287 -10.01 9.33 7.12
C ARG A 287 -9.03 9.34 8.29
N ARG A 288 -8.33 10.45 8.52
CA ARG A 288 -7.46 10.62 9.69
C ARG A 288 -8.27 10.60 10.98
N GLU A 289 -9.36 11.39 11.03
CA GLU A 289 -10.28 11.41 12.17
C GLU A 289 -10.87 10.02 12.46
N PHE A 290 -11.34 9.32 11.41
CA PHE A 290 -11.88 7.96 11.56
C PHE A 290 -10.85 6.99 12.16
N LYS A 291 -9.57 7.13 11.79
CA LYS A 291 -8.47 6.31 12.34
C LYS A 291 -8.04 6.72 13.76
N GLY A 292 -8.58 7.79 14.30
CA GLY A 292 -8.24 8.32 15.62
C GLY A 292 -7.06 9.29 15.64
N LEU A 293 -6.67 9.84 14.49
CA LEU A 293 -5.67 10.89 14.38
C LEU A 293 -6.35 12.27 14.38
N PRO A 294 -5.75 13.30 15.04
CA PRO A 294 -6.28 14.66 15.00
C PRO A 294 -6.16 15.25 13.58
N ARG A 295 -7.00 16.24 13.29
CA ARG A 295 -6.77 17.09 12.11
C ARG A 295 -5.42 17.77 12.22
N MET A 296 -4.77 17.91 11.07
CA MET A 296 -3.53 18.69 11.02
C MET A 296 -3.87 20.19 10.97
N PRO A 297 -3.08 21.02 11.66
CA PRO A 297 -3.27 22.47 11.67
C PRO A 297 -3.18 23.13 10.28
#